data_d5b39fd9cd4730b22b8a78b01c805754
#
_entry.id   d5b39fd9cd4730b22b8a78b01c805754
#
_cell.length_a   1.000
_cell.length_b   1.000
_cell.length_c   1.000
_cell.angle_alpha   90.00
_cell.angle_beta   90.00
_cell.angle_gamma   90.00
#
_symmetry.space_group_name_H-M   'P 1'
#
loop_
_entity.id
_entity.type
_entity.pdbx_description
1 polymer ?
#
loop_
_entity_poly.entity_id
_entity_poly.type
_entity_poly.pdbx_seq_one_letter_code
_entity_poly.pdbx_strand_id
1 'polypeptide(L)'
;MNNPVTIIMIEDDEGHARLIERNIRRSGVNNEIIPFTSGTAALNYLFGKDGTGLDHKGNALLILLDLNLPDTSGIDILKRVKDNKYLKTTPVVVLTTTDDSAEIKRCYDLGCNVYITKPVNYESFANAIRQLGLFFSVIQVPQAST
;
A
#
# COMPACT_ATOMS: atom_id res chain seq x y z
N MET A 1 15.25 16.09 -9.10
CA MET A 1 15.27 15.51 -7.80
C MET A 1 14.09 14.61 -7.57
N ASN A 2 14.32 13.41 -7.14
CA ASN A 2 13.24 12.47 -6.95
C ASN A 2 12.66 12.57 -5.56
N ASN A 3 11.35 12.58 -5.47
CA ASN A 3 10.70 12.46 -4.18
C ASN A 3 10.69 10.99 -3.79
N PRO A 4 11.08 10.68 -2.55
CA PRO A 4 10.98 9.31 -2.10
C PRO A 4 9.51 8.88 -2.04
N VAL A 5 9.30 7.59 -2.24
CA VAL A 5 7.95 7.04 -2.12
C VAL A 5 7.55 7.02 -0.65
N THR A 6 6.34 7.48 -0.35
CA THR A 6 5.76 7.39 0.98
C THR A 6 4.87 6.16 1.03
N ILE A 7 5.03 5.36 2.06
CA ILE A 7 4.26 4.13 2.23
C ILE A 7 3.04 4.44 3.09
N ILE A 8 1.86 4.19 2.54
CA ILE A 8 0.60 4.36 3.26
C ILE A 8 0.18 2.97 3.71
N MET A 9 0.16 2.75 5.03
CA MET A 9 -0.16 1.44 5.58
C MET A 9 -1.53 1.47 6.23
N ILE A 10 -2.48 0.77 5.66
CA ILE A 10 -3.87 0.74 6.16
C ILE A 10 -4.10 -0.61 6.82
N GLU A 11 -4.02 -0.63 8.14
CA GLU A 11 -4.09 -1.83 8.95
C GLU A 11 -4.66 -1.49 10.31
N ASP A 12 -5.81 -2.06 10.68
CA ASP A 12 -6.49 -1.70 11.92
C ASP A 12 -5.88 -2.36 13.16
N ASP A 13 -5.18 -3.47 13.01
CA ASP A 13 -4.58 -4.17 14.15
C ASP A 13 -3.18 -3.61 14.40
N GLU A 14 -2.99 -2.99 15.55
CA GLU A 14 -1.72 -2.36 15.88
C GLU A 14 -0.56 -3.34 15.95
N GLY A 15 -0.81 -4.56 16.42
CA GLY A 15 0.22 -5.59 16.47
C GLY A 15 0.68 -6.00 15.08
N HIS A 16 -0.28 -6.19 14.17
CA HIS A 16 0.04 -6.48 12.76
C HIS A 16 0.77 -5.30 12.13
N ALA A 17 0.33 -4.08 12.40
CA ALA A 17 0.97 -2.89 11.85
C ALA A 17 2.44 -2.79 12.26
N ARG A 18 2.72 -3.02 13.56
CA ARG A 18 4.09 -2.98 14.05
C ARG A 18 4.95 -4.06 13.42
N LEU A 19 4.39 -5.27 13.26
CA LEU A 19 5.12 -6.37 12.64
C LEU A 19 5.44 -6.07 11.18
N ILE A 20 4.45 -5.55 10.45
CA ILE A 20 4.64 -5.17 9.05
C ILE A 20 5.73 -4.11 8.94
N GLU A 21 5.64 -3.08 9.75
CA GLU A 21 6.64 -2.01 9.72
C GLU A 21 8.04 -2.54 10.02
N ARG A 22 8.17 -3.39 11.04
CA ARG A 22 9.46 -3.99 11.37
C ARG A 22 10.05 -4.76 10.19
N ASN A 23 9.20 -5.53 9.50
CA ASN A 23 9.66 -6.33 8.39
C ASN A 23 10.00 -5.49 7.16
N ILE A 24 9.29 -4.38 6.95
CA ILE A 24 9.65 -3.41 5.92
C ILE A 24 11.06 -2.88 6.20
N ARG A 25 11.31 -2.48 7.44
CA ARG A 25 12.62 -1.94 7.82
C ARG A 25 13.72 -3.00 7.67
N ARG A 26 13.41 -4.25 8.01
CA ARG A 26 14.38 -5.35 7.86
C ARG A 26 14.74 -5.60 6.40
N SER A 27 13.84 -5.30 5.47
CA SER A 27 14.13 -5.48 4.05
C SER A 27 15.00 -4.36 3.48
N GLY A 28 15.37 -3.39 4.31
CA GLY A 28 16.24 -2.28 3.88
C GLY A 28 15.53 -1.05 3.40
N VAL A 29 14.20 -1.05 3.48
CA VAL A 29 13.39 0.09 3.04
C VAL A 29 13.29 1.09 4.18
N ASN A 30 13.72 2.32 3.94
CA ASN A 30 13.76 3.37 4.95
C ASN A 30 12.77 4.50 4.70
N ASN A 31 11.87 4.32 3.76
CA ASN A 31 10.90 5.33 3.38
C ASN A 31 9.94 5.63 4.51
N GLU A 32 9.39 6.80 4.51
CA GLU A 32 8.38 7.18 5.51
C GLU A 32 7.18 6.24 5.40
N ILE A 33 6.65 5.82 6.54
CA ILE A 33 5.44 5.02 6.62
C ILE A 33 4.41 5.81 7.39
N ILE A 34 3.26 6.08 6.77
CA ILE A 34 2.15 6.75 7.43
C ILE A 34 1.09 5.69 7.72
N PRO A 35 0.87 5.35 8.99
CA PRO A 35 -0.11 4.31 9.34
C PRO A 35 -1.51 4.88 9.51
N PHE A 36 -2.49 4.11 9.07
CA PHE A 36 -3.90 4.40 9.31
C PHE A 36 -4.54 3.15 9.88
N THR A 37 -5.25 3.30 11.00
CA THR A 37 -5.96 2.19 11.62
C THR A 37 -7.42 2.12 11.17
N SER A 38 -7.85 3.08 10.38
CA SER A 38 -9.23 3.19 9.89
C SER A 38 -9.22 3.43 8.40
N GLY A 39 -10.09 2.75 7.69
CA GLY A 39 -10.25 2.96 6.25
C GLY A 39 -10.75 4.36 5.95
N THR A 40 -11.65 4.88 6.79
CA THR A 40 -12.18 6.23 6.61
C THR A 40 -11.08 7.28 6.70
N ALA A 41 -10.20 7.16 7.69
CA ALA A 41 -9.09 8.10 7.84
C ALA A 41 -8.15 8.02 6.64
N ALA A 42 -7.89 6.80 6.15
CA ALA A 42 -7.04 6.62 4.98
C ALA A 42 -7.68 7.24 3.74
N LEU A 43 -8.98 7.05 3.54
CA LEU A 43 -9.68 7.65 2.41
C LEU A 43 -9.63 9.16 2.45
N ASN A 44 -9.80 9.74 3.64
CA ASN A 44 -9.73 11.19 3.78
C ASN A 44 -8.34 11.70 3.42
N TYR A 45 -7.31 10.99 3.82
CA TYR A 45 -5.95 11.37 3.47
C TYR A 45 -5.71 11.24 1.97
N LEU A 46 -6.12 10.10 1.38
CA LEU A 46 -5.83 9.83 -0.02
C LEU A 46 -6.60 10.72 -0.98
N PHE A 47 -7.86 11.00 -0.67
CA PHE A 47 -8.72 11.72 -1.60
C PHE A 47 -8.89 13.21 -1.27
N GLY A 48 -8.47 13.62 -0.08
CA GLY A 48 -8.58 15.01 0.34
C GLY A 48 -10.01 15.42 0.60
N LYS A 49 -10.20 16.69 0.87
CA LYS A 49 -11.52 17.21 1.24
C LYS A 49 -12.49 17.20 0.08
N ASP A 50 -11.99 17.35 -1.13
CA ASP A 50 -12.83 17.41 -2.33
C ASP A 50 -12.98 16.05 -3.01
N GLY A 51 -12.36 15.00 -2.47
CA GLY A 51 -12.48 13.67 -3.01
C GLY A 51 -11.73 13.41 -4.30
N THR A 52 -10.92 14.35 -4.76
CA THR A 52 -10.25 14.21 -6.05
C THR A 52 -8.91 13.50 -6.02
N GLY A 53 -8.25 13.48 -4.86
CA GLY A 53 -6.88 12.95 -4.77
C GLY A 53 -5.83 13.90 -5.30
N LEU A 54 -6.20 15.14 -5.59
CA LEU A 54 -5.26 16.12 -6.12
C LEU A 54 -4.12 16.47 -5.18
N ASP A 55 -4.36 16.33 -3.87
CA ASP A 55 -3.35 16.67 -2.87
C ASP A 55 -2.10 15.80 -3.00
N HIS A 56 -2.22 14.64 -3.64
CA HIS A 56 -1.10 13.73 -3.82
C HIS A 56 -0.54 13.75 -5.23
N LYS A 57 -1.02 14.63 -6.08
CA LYS A 57 -0.53 14.75 -7.42
C LYS A 57 0.95 15.11 -7.38
N GLY A 58 1.80 14.32 -7.93
CA GLY A 58 3.24 14.54 -7.91
C GLY A 58 3.96 13.89 -6.76
N ASN A 59 3.22 13.32 -5.80
CA ASN A 59 3.83 12.57 -4.72
C ASN A 59 3.75 11.08 -5.05
N ALA A 60 4.86 10.38 -4.87
CA ALA A 60 4.88 8.94 -5.11
C ALA A 60 4.43 8.21 -3.86
N LEU A 61 3.45 7.33 -3.99
CA LEU A 61 2.89 6.57 -2.89
C LEU A 61 2.97 5.08 -3.17
N LEU A 62 3.06 4.29 -2.12
CA LEU A 62 2.85 2.84 -2.16
C LEU A 62 1.81 2.55 -1.09
N ILE A 63 0.72 1.89 -1.44
CA ILE A 63 -0.34 1.60 -0.50
C ILE A 63 -0.27 0.13 -0.08
N LEU A 64 -0.17 -0.10 1.23
CA LEU A 64 -0.32 -1.43 1.81
C LEU A 64 -1.71 -1.47 2.42
N LEU A 65 -2.57 -2.33 1.92
CA LEU A 65 -3.99 -2.30 2.22
C LEU A 65 -4.48 -3.62 2.78
N ASP A 66 -4.91 -3.61 4.04
CA ASP A 66 -5.61 -4.75 4.63
C ASP A 66 -7.05 -4.76 4.11
N LEU A 67 -7.51 -5.91 3.68
CA LEU A 67 -8.89 -6.02 3.20
C LEU A 67 -9.91 -6.03 4.34
N ASN A 68 -9.50 -6.46 5.54
CA ASN A 68 -10.43 -6.63 6.66
C ASN A 68 -10.37 -5.44 7.60
N LEU A 69 -11.03 -4.37 7.23
CA LEU A 69 -11.08 -3.15 8.03
C LEU A 69 -12.44 -3.04 8.72
N PRO A 70 -12.52 -2.41 9.91
CA PRO A 70 -13.76 -2.38 10.67
C PRO A 70 -14.82 -1.43 10.13
N ASP A 71 -14.40 -0.37 9.45
CA ASP A 71 -15.31 0.72 9.09
C ASP A 71 -15.59 0.83 7.59
N THR A 72 -14.81 0.17 6.76
CA THR A 72 -15.05 0.17 5.33
C THR A 72 -14.38 -1.05 4.71
N SER A 73 -14.83 -1.43 3.53
CA SER A 73 -14.24 -2.57 2.84
C SER A 73 -12.93 -2.19 2.18
N GLY A 74 -11.89 -3.02 2.40
CA GLY A 74 -10.62 -2.82 1.68
C GLY A 74 -10.79 -2.94 0.18
N ILE A 75 -11.72 -3.78 -0.28
CA ILE A 75 -12.04 -3.89 -1.70
C ILE A 75 -12.55 -2.55 -2.24
N ASP A 76 -13.39 -1.86 -1.48
CA ASP A 76 -13.92 -0.56 -1.91
C ASP A 76 -12.81 0.48 -1.98
N ILE A 77 -11.85 0.45 -1.04
CA ILE A 77 -10.72 1.35 -1.08
C ILE A 77 -9.89 1.09 -2.34
N LEU A 78 -9.61 -0.18 -2.64
CA LEU A 78 -8.87 -0.56 -3.84
C LEU A 78 -9.56 -0.04 -5.09
N LYS A 79 -10.88 -0.26 -5.19
CA LYS A 79 -11.65 0.21 -6.33
C LYS A 79 -11.54 1.73 -6.49
N ARG A 80 -11.72 2.46 -5.40
CA ARG A 80 -11.71 3.93 -5.45
C ARG A 80 -10.35 4.45 -5.87
N VAL A 81 -9.27 3.85 -5.37
CA VAL A 81 -7.92 4.24 -5.76
C VAL A 81 -7.71 4.02 -7.25
N LYS A 82 -8.08 2.83 -7.72
CA LYS A 82 -7.84 2.47 -9.13
C LYS A 82 -8.77 3.18 -10.11
N ASP A 83 -9.90 3.66 -9.62
CA ASP A 83 -10.81 4.45 -10.45
C ASP A 83 -10.49 5.95 -10.44
N ASN A 84 -9.60 6.39 -9.57
CA ASN A 84 -9.27 7.80 -9.45
C ASN A 84 -8.22 8.21 -10.47
N LYS A 85 -8.47 9.31 -11.16
CA LYS A 85 -7.59 9.80 -12.22
C LYS A 85 -6.16 10.03 -11.75
N TYR A 86 -6.00 10.47 -10.50
CA TYR A 86 -4.69 10.83 -9.98
C TYR A 86 -4.01 9.72 -9.16
N LEU A 87 -4.79 8.75 -8.71
CA LEU A 87 -4.27 7.68 -7.84
C LEU A 87 -4.18 6.31 -8.53
N LYS A 88 -4.77 6.17 -9.72
CA LYS A 88 -4.90 4.85 -10.36
C LYS A 88 -3.56 4.19 -10.68
N THR A 89 -2.49 4.97 -10.81
CA THR A 89 -1.18 4.40 -11.08
C THR A 89 -0.40 4.07 -9.81
N THR A 90 -0.96 4.41 -8.65
CA THR A 90 -0.32 4.11 -7.37
C THR A 90 -0.31 2.61 -7.14
N PRO A 91 0.85 2.00 -6.86
CA PRO A 91 0.89 0.58 -6.56
C PRO A 91 0.16 0.27 -5.27
N VAL A 92 -0.62 -0.80 -5.28
CA VAL A 92 -1.35 -1.27 -4.10
C VAL A 92 -0.95 -2.71 -3.84
N VAL A 93 -0.45 -2.97 -2.64
CA VAL A 93 -0.15 -4.30 -2.13
C VAL A 93 -1.27 -4.66 -1.16
N VAL A 94 -2.04 -5.68 -1.49
CA VAL A 94 -3.15 -6.12 -0.65
C VAL A 94 -2.63 -7.12 0.38
N LEU A 95 -2.99 -6.89 1.64
CA LEU A 95 -2.62 -7.76 2.76
C LEU A 95 -3.89 -8.34 3.36
N THR A 96 -3.93 -9.65 3.56
CA THR A 96 -5.15 -10.25 4.11
C THR A 96 -4.85 -11.63 4.67
N THR A 97 -5.74 -12.11 5.55
CA THR A 97 -5.64 -13.46 6.08
C THR A 97 -6.28 -14.50 5.17
N THR A 98 -7.06 -14.07 4.17
CA THR A 98 -7.71 -15.04 3.28
C THR A 98 -6.77 -15.49 2.17
N ASP A 99 -6.88 -16.77 1.82
CA ASP A 99 -6.19 -17.34 0.66
C ASP A 99 -7.21 -17.82 -0.38
N ASP A 100 -8.45 -17.36 -0.29
CA ASP A 100 -9.49 -17.72 -1.23
C ASP A 100 -9.12 -17.25 -2.63
N SER A 101 -8.98 -18.18 -3.57
CA SER A 101 -8.52 -17.86 -4.91
C SER A 101 -9.47 -16.92 -5.66
N ALA A 102 -10.77 -16.99 -5.37
CA ALA A 102 -11.73 -16.08 -6.00
C ALA A 102 -11.51 -14.64 -5.54
N GLU A 103 -11.21 -14.46 -4.26
CA GLU A 103 -10.95 -13.11 -3.74
C GLU A 103 -9.62 -12.58 -4.25
N ILE A 104 -8.59 -13.42 -4.31
CA ILE A 104 -7.31 -13.03 -4.87
C ILE A 104 -7.48 -12.58 -6.32
N LYS A 105 -8.22 -13.36 -7.11
CA LYS A 105 -8.47 -13.01 -8.51
C LYS A 105 -9.22 -11.68 -8.60
N ARG A 106 -10.19 -11.48 -7.75
CA ARG A 106 -10.95 -10.24 -7.75
C ARG A 106 -10.06 -9.03 -7.48
N CYS A 107 -9.13 -9.16 -6.52
CA CYS A 107 -8.20 -8.07 -6.22
C CYS A 107 -7.33 -7.74 -7.42
N TYR A 108 -6.79 -8.75 -8.11
CA TYR A 108 -5.99 -8.50 -9.30
C TYR A 108 -6.84 -7.91 -10.44
N ASP A 109 -8.07 -8.38 -10.59
CA ASP A 109 -8.97 -7.82 -11.61
C ASP A 109 -9.29 -6.35 -11.34
N LEU A 110 -9.33 -5.96 -10.07
CA LEU A 110 -9.55 -4.57 -9.69
C LEU A 110 -8.29 -3.71 -9.78
N GLY A 111 -7.15 -4.33 -10.01
CA GLY A 111 -5.92 -3.59 -10.27
C GLY A 111 -4.88 -3.61 -9.17
N CYS A 112 -5.02 -4.46 -8.15
CA CYS A 112 -3.95 -4.52 -7.15
C CYS A 112 -2.69 -5.04 -7.83
N ASN A 113 -1.55 -4.61 -7.33
CA ASN A 113 -0.28 -4.95 -7.94
C ASN A 113 0.33 -6.22 -7.37
N VAL A 114 0.15 -6.45 -6.08
CA VAL A 114 0.64 -7.64 -5.40
C VAL A 114 -0.32 -7.99 -4.28
N TYR A 115 -0.45 -9.27 -4.00
CA TYR A 115 -1.32 -9.79 -2.93
C TYR A 115 -0.44 -10.59 -1.98
N ILE A 116 -0.51 -10.31 -0.71
CA ILE A 116 0.25 -11.05 0.31
C ILE A 116 -0.72 -11.60 1.34
N THR A 117 -0.63 -12.91 1.58
CA THR A 117 -1.40 -13.54 2.66
C THR A 117 -0.63 -13.37 3.95
N LYS A 118 -1.29 -12.91 5.00
CA LYS A 118 -0.66 -12.76 6.31
C LYS A 118 -0.32 -14.12 6.88
N PRO A 119 0.75 -14.21 7.67
CA PRO A 119 1.55 -13.12 8.22
C PRO A 119 2.54 -12.56 7.21
N VAL A 120 2.74 -11.24 7.27
CA VAL A 120 3.68 -10.58 6.36
C VAL A 120 5.05 -10.59 7.03
N ASN A 121 5.92 -11.48 6.56
CA ASN A 121 7.30 -11.52 7.05
C ASN A 121 8.19 -10.77 6.06
N TYR A 122 9.48 -10.62 6.42
CA TYR A 122 10.35 -9.81 5.57
C TYR A 122 10.56 -10.46 4.20
N GLU A 123 10.50 -11.79 4.11
CA GLU A 123 10.67 -12.47 2.81
C GLU A 123 9.49 -12.22 1.89
N SER A 124 8.26 -12.31 2.41
CA SER A 124 7.09 -12.04 1.60
C SER A 124 7.04 -10.59 1.14
N PHE A 125 7.45 -9.66 2.04
CA PHE A 125 7.49 -8.26 1.65
C PHE A 125 8.59 -8.00 0.61
N ALA A 126 9.77 -8.57 0.80
CA ALA A 126 10.87 -8.42 -0.15
C ALA A 126 10.49 -8.98 -1.52
N ASN A 127 9.78 -10.12 -1.55
CA ASN A 127 9.29 -10.69 -2.80
C ASN A 127 8.28 -9.77 -3.48
N ALA A 128 7.38 -9.16 -2.70
CA ALA A 128 6.40 -8.22 -3.24
C ALA A 128 7.10 -7.02 -3.88
N ILE A 129 8.10 -6.46 -3.21
CA ILE A 129 8.85 -5.34 -3.74
C ILE A 129 9.55 -5.73 -5.04
N ARG A 130 10.12 -6.93 -5.11
CA ARG A 130 10.73 -7.41 -6.35
C ARG A 130 9.72 -7.53 -7.48
N GLN A 131 8.49 -7.99 -7.17
CA GLN A 131 7.44 -8.09 -8.18
C GLN A 131 7.00 -6.73 -8.71
N LEU A 132 7.19 -5.67 -7.93
CA LEU A 132 6.89 -4.33 -8.39
C LEU A 132 7.94 -3.82 -9.38
N GLY A 133 9.03 -4.56 -9.53
CA GLY A 133 10.00 -4.30 -10.58
C GLY A 133 10.67 -2.95 -10.45
N LEU A 134 10.60 -2.17 -11.53
CA LEU A 134 11.29 -0.89 -11.56
C LEU A 134 10.83 0.07 -10.48
N PHE A 135 9.63 -0.12 -9.95
CA PHE A 135 9.16 0.75 -8.89
C PHE A 135 10.02 0.62 -7.64
N PHE A 136 10.63 -0.55 -7.45
CA PHE A 136 11.50 -0.77 -6.31
C PHE A 136 12.66 0.19 -6.27
N SER A 137 13.22 0.56 -7.42
CA SER A 137 14.32 1.50 -7.45
C SER A 137 13.89 2.89 -6.99
N VAL A 138 12.63 3.21 -7.12
CA VAL A 138 12.09 4.48 -6.62
C VAL A 138 11.92 4.42 -5.10
N ILE A 139 11.51 3.27 -4.60
CA ILE A 139 11.37 3.07 -3.17
C ILE A 139 12.69 3.13 -2.45
N GLN A 140 13.74 2.57 -3.11
CA GLN A 140 14.98 2.57 -2.50
C GLN A 140 15.59 3.82 -2.39
N VAL A 141 15.46 4.39 -1.78
CA VAL A 141 15.85 5.54 -1.63
C VAL A 141 17.01 5.84 -1.59
N PRO A 142 17.30 5.90 -1.48
CA PRO A 142 18.07 6.70 -1.58
C PRO A 142 19.13 6.55 -2.00
N GLN A 143 19.36 6.35 -2.41
CA GLN A 143 20.21 6.22 -2.84
C GLN A 143 20.76 7.16 -3.01
N ALA A 144 21.04 7.40 -2.90
CA ALA A 144 21.46 8.11 -3.02
C ALA A 144 21.84 8.75 -3.67
N SER A 145 21.90 8.91 -3.99
CA SER A 145 22.15 9.37 -4.54
C SER A 145 22.64 9.75 -4.98
N THR A 146 22.79 9.77 -5.15
CA THR A 146 23.14 10.06 -5.64
C THR A 146 23.17 10.48 -5.94
#